data_748b6b19f060a7c30d951e35d340e41d
#
_entry.id   748b6b19f060a7c30d951e35d340e41d
#
_cell.length_a   1.000
_cell.length_b   1.000
_cell.length_c   1.000
_cell.angle_alpha   90.00
_cell.angle_beta   90.00
_cell.angle_gamma   90.00
#
_symmetry.space_group_name_H-M   'P 1'
#
loop_
_entity.id
_entity.type
_entity.pdbx_description
1 polymer ?
#
loop_
_entity_poly.entity_id
_entity_poly.type
_entity_poly.pdbx_seq_one_letter_code
_entity_poly.pdbx_strand_id
1 'polypeptide(L)'
;MFYVCFIGIVFCILISAKLDALLLRVSLFIFLIMIILIAGLRYQIGTDYATYREIYINLSFDNLSYLEPGYRYVNLFFKYIGLSYEASVFIFAIITNVLFYLFIRRYSVSVPVSLLLYLCLNYYFIAFNTVRQMIGIAIFLNGIDYAFKKKYLYFFLITVFAALFHYTIFIGMLYPIFKINRKRMYMIIWLASIPFIVLPIQNIIIKLIPASFKYASYFTSFFFTKTSSAAVFKLIVPNMFVILILYYISVFDKTTERLWVNVFIFSVAFANIAHGVNVLIRLNYVFQISEIIFYPLVVSKIQKFQKPIVSWLLLGYFVVFYIFTVLVQGAQGVVPYQSVLFL
;
A
#
# COMPACT_ATOMS: atom_id res chain seq x y z
N MET A 1 -0.26 22.64 8.11
CA MET A 1 -1.51 22.76 8.90
C MET A 1 -2.57 21.76 8.48
N PHE A 2 -3.03 21.74 7.23
CA PHE A 2 -4.10 20.83 6.72
C PHE A 2 -3.92 19.34 7.14
N TYR A 3 -2.79 18.72 6.84
CA TYR A 3 -2.59 17.29 7.16
C TYR A 3 -2.40 16.98 8.65
N VAL A 4 -2.02 17.96 9.47
CA VAL A 4 -1.98 17.81 10.93
C VAL A 4 -3.40 17.80 11.49
N CYS A 5 -4.25 18.74 11.02
CA CYS A 5 -5.68 18.74 11.36
C CYS A 5 -6.37 17.45 10.91
N PHE A 6 -6.02 16.95 9.71
CA PHE A 6 -6.52 15.69 9.17
C PHE A 6 -6.26 14.50 10.11
N ILE A 7 -5.03 14.35 10.61
CA ILE A 7 -4.71 13.31 11.61
C ILE A 7 -5.45 13.55 12.91
N GLY A 8 -5.57 14.80 13.37
CA GLY A 8 -6.36 15.13 14.56
C GLY A 8 -7.80 14.68 14.46
N ILE A 9 -8.46 14.90 13.32
CA ILE A 9 -9.83 14.43 13.05
C ILE A 9 -9.89 12.89 13.09
N VAL A 10 -8.91 12.20 12.50
CA VAL A 10 -8.82 10.74 12.54
C VAL A 10 -8.69 10.24 13.98
N PHE A 11 -7.90 10.91 14.81
CA PHE A 11 -7.80 10.60 16.24
C PHE A 11 -9.13 10.76 16.97
N CYS A 12 -9.88 11.84 16.72
CA CYS A 12 -11.22 12.05 17.31
C CYS A 12 -12.19 10.94 16.91
N ILE A 13 -12.13 10.51 15.62
CA ILE A 13 -12.92 9.38 15.13
C ILE A 13 -12.56 8.08 15.84
N LEU A 14 -11.26 7.82 16.07
CA LEU A 14 -10.78 6.63 16.77
C LEU A 14 -11.20 6.61 18.25
N ILE A 15 -11.23 7.76 18.89
CA ILE A 15 -11.67 7.89 20.29
C ILE A 15 -13.19 7.68 20.39
N SER A 16 -13.98 8.27 19.48
CA SER A 16 -15.44 8.10 19.44
C SER A 16 -15.84 6.63 19.20
N ALA A 17 -14.99 5.86 18.53
CA ALA A 17 -15.19 4.43 18.30
C ALA A 17 -15.28 3.57 19.56
N LYS A 18 -14.86 4.10 20.73
CA LYS A 18 -14.97 3.40 22.01
C LYS A 18 -16.27 3.65 22.75
N LEU A 19 -17.11 4.58 22.27
CA LEU A 19 -18.25 5.07 23.00
C LEU A 19 -19.56 4.39 22.60
N ASP A 20 -19.83 4.22 21.30
CA ASP A 20 -21.07 3.60 20.78
C ASP A 20 -20.86 3.01 19.37
N ALA A 21 -21.56 1.90 19.08
CA ALA A 21 -21.49 1.21 17.79
C ALA A 21 -22.08 2.04 16.62
N LEU A 22 -23.14 2.82 16.86
CA LEU A 22 -23.74 3.70 15.87
C LEU A 22 -22.77 4.84 15.55
N LEU A 23 -22.23 5.49 16.58
CA LEU A 23 -21.27 6.58 16.45
C LEU A 23 -20.04 6.12 15.69
N LEU A 24 -19.54 4.91 15.96
CA LEU A 24 -18.44 4.31 15.20
C LEU A 24 -18.77 4.19 13.71
N ARG A 25 -19.95 3.67 13.34
CA ARG A 25 -20.35 3.52 11.94
C ARG A 25 -20.41 4.86 11.21
N VAL A 26 -21.04 5.86 11.85
CA VAL A 26 -21.15 7.22 11.31
C VAL A 26 -19.75 7.83 11.14
N SER A 27 -18.89 7.71 12.15
CA SER A 27 -17.51 8.24 12.11
C SER A 27 -16.68 7.60 11.00
N LEU A 28 -16.80 6.28 10.79
CA LEU A 28 -16.10 5.58 9.69
C LEU A 28 -16.62 6.00 8.32
N PHE A 29 -17.91 6.27 8.19
CA PHE A 29 -18.51 6.77 6.95
C PHE A 29 -18.03 8.20 6.63
N ILE A 30 -18.04 9.09 7.62
CA ILE A 30 -17.50 10.46 7.49
C ILE A 30 -16.02 10.40 7.12
N PHE A 31 -15.23 9.54 7.77
CA PHE A 31 -13.83 9.34 7.44
C PHE A 31 -13.63 8.91 5.98
N LEU A 32 -14.42 7.94 5.49
CA LEU A 32 -14.34 7.48 4.11
C LEU A 32 -14.65 8.61 3.11
N ILE A 33 -15.71 9.39 3.37
CA ILE A 33 -16.04 10.56 2.54
C ILE A 33 -14.88 11.56 2.55
N MET A 34 -14.34 11.86 3.71
CA MET A 34 -13.24 12.82 3.86
C MET A 34 -11.99 12.41 3.07
N ILE A 35 -11.54 11.15 3.16
CA ILE A 35 -10.37 10.70 2.39
C ILE A 35 -10.65 10.68 0.88
N ILE A 36 -11.88 10.38 0.46
CA ILE A 36 -12.29 10.45 -0.96
C ILE A 36 -12.24 11.90 -1.45
N LEU A 37 -12.81 12.85 -0.70
CA LEU A 37 -12.81 14.27 -1.07
C LEU A 37 -11.38 14.83 -1.15
N ILE A 38 -10.53 14.54 -0.16
CA ILE A 38 -9.13 14.99 -0.17
C ILE A 38 -8.37 14.41 -1.36
N ALA A 39 -8.53 13.12 -1.67
CA ALA A 39 -7.86 12.50 -2.80
C ALA A 39 -8.45 12.94 -4.14
N GLY A 40 -9.77 13.11 -4.22
CA GLY A 40 -10.47 13.39 -5.46
C GLY A 40 -10.45 14.85 -5.89
N LEU A 41 -10.45 15.77 -4.93
CA LEU A 41 -10.44 17.21 -5.19
C LEU A 41 -9.03 17.82 -5.24
N ARG A 42 -7.98 16.99 -5.16
CA ARG A 42 -6.60 17.47 -5.26
C ARG A 42 -6.30 18.09 -6.62
N TYR A 43 -5.50 19.16 -6.61
CA TYR A 43 -5.03 19.83 -7.83
C TYR A 43 -3.52 19.98 -7.78
N GLN A 44 -2.83 19.52 -8.83
CA GLN A 44 -1.35 19.53 -8.94
C GLN A 44 -0.63 18.89 -7.74
N ILE A 45 -1.26 17.95 -7.06
CA ILE A 45 -0.74 17.23 -5.90
C ILE A 45 -0.35 15.80 -6.27
N GLY A 46 0.86 15.44 -5.88
CA GLY A 46 1.51 14.20 -6.27
C GLY A 46 2.56 14.43 -7.35
N THR A 47 3.68 13.71 -7.25
CA THR A 47 4.81 13.81 -8.19
C THR A 47 4.41 13.46 -9.63
N ASP A 48 3.44 12.59 -9.79
CA ASP A 48 3.04 12.05 -11.09
C ASP A 48 1.74 12.71 -11.63
N TYR A 49 1.17 13.72 -10.92
CA TYR A 49 -0.10 14.36 -11.32
C TYR A 49 -0.03 14.96 -12.72
N ALA A 50 1.01 15.74 -13.02
CA ALA A 50 1.19 16.35 -14.33
C ALA A 50 1.33 15.31 -15.43
N THR A 51 2.10 14.25 -15.21
CA THR A 51 2.28 13.14 -16.15
C THR A 51 0.96 12.42 -16.45
N TYR A 52 0.16 12.12 -15.42
CA TYR A 52 -1.16 11.49 -15.63
C TYR A 52 -2.13 12.43 -16.36
N ARG A 53 -2.06 13.74 -16.10
CA ARG A 53 -2.87 14.74 -16.81
C ARG A 53 -2.49 14.80 -18.29
N GLU A 54 -1.22 14.83 -18.59
CA GLU A 54 -0.72 14.80 -19.98
C GLU A 54 -1.11 13.52 -20.69
N ILE A 55 -0.96 12.36 -20.04
CA ILE A 55 -1.45 11.07 -20.57
C ILE A 55 -2.94 11.15 -20.88
N TYR A 56 -3.77 11.68 -19.98
CA TYR A 56 -5.21 11.79 -20.17
C TYR A 56 -5.56 12.68 -21.37
N ILE A 57 -4.93 13.85 -21.48
CA ILE A 57 -5.18 14.81 -22.57
C ILE A 57 -4.82 14.19 -23.92
N ASN A 58 -3.65 13.54 -24.02
CA ASN A 58 -3.12 13.00 -25.27
C ASN A 58 -3.65 11.59 -25.61
N LEU A 59 -4.44 10.96 -24.72
CA LEU A 59 -4.94 9.60 -24.91
C LEU A 59 -5.94 9.55 -26.07
N SER A 60 -5.66 8.67 -27.05
CA SER A 60 -6.56 8.30 -28.15
C SER A 60 -6.54 6.79 -28.38
N PHE A 61 -7.38 6.29 -29.28
CA PHE A 61 -7.39 4.87 -29.64
C PHE A 61 -6.09 4.40 -30.29
N ASP A 62 -5.40 5.31 -31.01
CA ASP A 62 -4.23 4.97 -31.84
C ASP A 62 -2.89 5.13 -31.11
N ASN A 63 -2.89 5.77 -29.92
CA ASN A 63 -1.65 6.06 -29.20
C ASN A 63 -1.61 5.44 -27.80
N LEU A 64 -0.45 5.59 -27.10
CA LEU A 64 -0.24 5.18 -25.73
C LEU A 64 -0.54 3.69 -25.46
N SER A 65 -0.25 2.84 -26.45
CA SER A 65 -0.43 1.37 -26.36
C SER A 65 0.41 0.70 -25.25
N TYR A 66 1.38 1.42 -24.68
CA TYR A 66 2.21 0.95 -23.58
C TYR A 66 1.50 0.98 -22.22
N LEU A 67 0.35 1.67 -22.13
CA LEU A 67 -0.47 1.68 -20.90
C LEU A 67 -1.20 0.34 -20.75
N GLU A 68 -1.37 -0.07 -19.51
CA GLU A 68 -2.18 -1.25 -19.20
C GLU A 68 -3.63 -1.06 -19.69
N PRO A 69 -4.21 -2.11 -20.31
CA PRO A 69 -5.47 -1.97 -21.04
C PRO A 69 -6.64 -1.52 -20.18
N GLY A 70 -6.76 -2.00 -18.94
CA GLY A 70 -7.85 -1.60 -18.03
C GLY A 70 -7.82 -0.10 -17.74
N TYR A 71 -6.67 0.44 -17.36
CA TYR A 71 -6.52 1.87 -17.13
C TYR A 71 -6.73 2.69 -18.40
N ARG A 72 -6.20 2.23 -19.54
CA ARG A 72 -6.32 2.88 -20.84
C ARG A 72 -7.77 3.01 -21.26
N TYR A 73 -8.51 1.89 -21.32
CA TYR A 73 -9.89 1.89 -21.81
C TYR A 73 -10.86 2.61 -20.86
N VAL A 74 -10.65 2.57 -19.56
CA VAL A 74 -11.45 3.36 -18.60
C VAL A 74 -11.27 4.85 -18.87
N ASN A 75 -10.03 5.33 -19.07
CA ASN A 75 -9.80 6.75 -19.37
C ASN A 75 -10.32 7.14 -20.77
N LEU A 76 -10.22 6.28 -21.77
CA LEU A 76 -10.84 6.51 -23.08
C LEU A 76 -12.37 6.64 -22.97
N PHE A 77 -13.00 5.79 -22.18
CA PHE A 77 -14.42 5.89 -21.90
C PHE A 77 -14.77 7.21 -21.19
N PHE A 78 -14.00 7.64 -20.20
CA PHE A 78 -14.21 8.92 -19.53
C PHE A 78 -14.10 10.10 -20.49
N LYS A 79 -13.09 10.09 -21.39
CA LYS A 79 -12.98 11.09 -22.44
C LYS A 79 -14.16 11.08 -23.40
N TYR A 80 -14.60 9.89 -23.83
CA TYR A 80 -15.73 9.73 -24.74
C TYR A 80 -17.02 10.34 -24.19
N ILE A 81 -17.27 10.22 -22.88
CA ILE A 81 -18.43 10.85 -22.22
C ILE A 81 -18.17 12.30 -21.77
N GLY A 82 -17.06 12.90 -22.16
CA GLY A 82 -16.75 14.31 -21.92
C GLY A 82 -16.28 14.67 -20.51
N LEU A 83 -15.82 13.70 -19.71
CA LEU A 83 -15.28 13.99 -18.38
C LEU A 83 -13.92 14.71 -18.48
N SER A 84 -13.68 15.64 -17.54
CA SER A 84 -12.35 16.24 -17.36
C SER A 84 -11.38 15.28 -16.69
N TYR A 85 -10.08 15.60 -16.73
CA TYR A 85 -9.06 14.84 -15.98
C TYR A 85 -9.34 14.86 -14.48
N GLU A 86 -9.74 16.00 -13.94
CA GLU A 86 -10.04 16.18 -12.51
C GLU A 86 -11.22 15.30 -12.09
N ALA A 87 -12.26 15.19 -12.94
CA ALA A 87 -13.37 14.26 -12.71
C ALA A 87 -12.90 12.80 -12.71
N SER A 88 -11.98 12.44 -13.62
CA SER A 88 -11.38 11.10 -13.63
C SER A 88 -10.58 10.80 -12.36
N VAL A 89 -9.81 11.76 -11.85
CA VAL A 89 -9.09 11.68 -10.57
C VAL A 89 -10.06 11.43 -9.42
N PHE A 90 -11.20 12.14 -9.42
CA PHE A 90 -12.23 11.98 -8.38
C PHE A 90 -12.85 10.57 -8.40
N ILE A 91 -13.18 10.05 -9.59
CA ILE A 91 -13.74 8.70 -9.74
C ILE A 91 -12.72 7.64 -9.29
N PHE A 92 -11.46 7.76 -9.70
CA PHE A 92 -10.41 6.84 -9.25
C PHE A 92 -10.16 6.92 -7.74
N ALA A 93 -10.29 8.10 -7.14
CA ALA A 93 -10.21 8.26 -5.69
C ALA A 93 -11.35 7.53 -4.98
N ILE A 94 -12.59 7.61 -5.48
CA ILE A 94 -13.72 6.83 -4.97
C ILE A 94 -13.42 5.34 -5.03
N ILE A 95 -13.11 4.82 -6.23
CA ILE A 95 -12.87 3.39 -6.46
C ILE A 95 -11.78 2.87 -5.52
N THR A 96 -10.64 3.55 -5.48
CA THR A 96 -9.49 3.13 -4.68
C THR A 96 -9.81 3.09 -3.19
N ASN A 97 -10.35 4.18 -2.64
CA ASN A 97 -10.58 4.29 -1.20
C ASN A 97 -11.75 3.40 -0.73
N VAL A 98 -12.82 3.26 -1.53
CA VAL A 98 -13.91 2.33 -1.23
C VAL A 98 -13.40 0.88 -1.21
N LEU A 99 -12.61 0.46 -2.19
CA LEU A 99 -12.08 -0.90 -2.24
C LEU A 99 -11.11 -1.17 -1.08
N PHE A 100 -10.23 -0.23 -0.69
CA PHE A 100 -9.40 -0.36 0.50
C PHE A 100 -10.21 -0.41 1.78
N TYR A 101 -11.24 0.40 1.90
CA TYR A 101 -12.16 0.36 3.05
C TYR A 101 -12.85 -1.00 3.17
N LEU A 102 -13.36 -1.56 2.07
CA LEU A 102 -14.00 -2.88 2.05
C LEU A 102 -13.01 -3.98 2.43
N PHE A 103 -11.78 -3.94 1.92
CA PHE A 103 -10.71 -4.85 2.29
C PHE A 103 -10.39 -4.77 3.79
N ILE A 104 -10.17 -3.56 4.33
CA ILE A 104 -9.89 -3.34 5.74
C ILE A 104 -11.05 -3.83 6.60
N ARG A 105 -12.28 -3.49 6.24
CA ARG A 105 -13.48 -3.94 6.97
C ARG A 105 -13.62 -5.46 7.03
N ARG A 106 -13.17 -6.16 5.98
CA ARG A 106 -13.27 -7.62 5.89
C ARG A 106 -12.22 -8.35 6.71
N TYR A 107 -11.00 -7.84 6.75
CA TYR A 107 -9.86 -8.58 7.29
C TYR A 107 -9.30 -8.03 8.61
N SER A 108 -9.56 -6.77 8.93
CA SER A 108 -9.02 -6.18 10.13
C SER A 108 -9.80 -6.54 11.39
N VAL A 109 -9.08 -6.83 12.45
CA VAL A 109 -9.63 -6.97 13.80
C VAL A 109 -9.97 -5.63 14.44
N SER A 110 -9.45 -4.52 13.87
CA SER A 110 -9.75 -3.14 14.30
C SER A 110 -9.72 -2.21 13.09
N VAL A 111 -10.89 -1.99 12.50
CA VAL A 111 -11.05 -1.13 11.30
C VAL A 111 -10.48 0.27 11.52
N PRO A 112 -10.76 0.96 12.67
CA PRO A 112 -10.22 2.30 12.90
C PRO A 112 -8.70 2.35 12.89
N VAL A 113 -8.04 1.38 13.57
CA VAL A 113 -6.57 1.31 13.62
C VAL A 113 -5.98 1.03 12.23
N SER A 114 -6.59 0.13 11.46
CA SER A 114 -6.14 -0.15 10.09
C SER A 114 -6.28 1.05 9.17
N LEU A 115 -7.34 1.84 9.30
CA LEU A 115 -7.52 3.06 8.53
C LEU A 115 -6.49 4.13 8.91
N LEU A 116 -6.18 4.27 10.19
CA LEU A 116 -5.08 5.13 10.62
C LEU A 116 -3.74 4.68 10.03
N LEU A 117 -3.46 3.37 10.06
CA LEU A 117 -2.24 2.83 9.46
C LEU A 117 -2.18 3.02 7.94
N TYR A 118 -3.33 2.93 7.25
CA TYR A 118 -3.43 3.22 5.81
C TYR A 118 -2.94 4.64 5.48
N LEU A 119 -3.20 5.62 6.37
CA LEU A 119 -2.67 6.97 6.28
C LEU A 119 -1.20 7.06 6.73
N CYS A 120 -0.91 6.58 7.94
CA CYS A 120 0.40 6.79 8.58
C CYS A 120 1.54 6.05 7.89
N LEU A 121 1.27 4.88 7.28
CA LEU A 121 2.23 4.15 6.43
C LEU A 121 2.29 4.69 4.99
N ASN A 122 1.62 5.80 4.72
CA ASN A 122 1.61 6.51 3.44
C ASN A 122 0.91 5.78 2.27
N TYR A 123 0.26 4.64 2.47
CA TYR A 123 -0.41 3.93 1.36
C TYR A 123 -1.49 4.79 0.69
N TYR A 124 -2.20 5.59 1.46
CA TYR A 124 -3.15 6.57 0.95
C TYR A 124 -2.48 7.59 0.01
N PHE A 125 -1.32 8.14 0.41
CA PHE A 125 -0.60 9.13 -0.39
C PHE A 125 0.19 8.51 -1.54
N ILE A 126 0.66 7.28 -1.40
CA ILE A 126 1.24 6.50 -2.50
C ILE A 126 0.23 6.36 -3.64
N ALA A 127 -1.07 6.21 -3.32
CA ALA A 127 -2.12 6.12 -4.34
C ALA A 127 -2.28 7.40 -5.20
N PHE A 128 -1.77 8.56 -4.75
CA PHE A 128 -1.80 9.78 -5.56
C PHE A 128 -0.82 9.72 -6.74
N ASN A 129 0.28 8.97 -6.59
CA ASN A 129 1.33 8.83 -7.59
C ASN A 129 1.25 7.52 -8.35
N THR A 130 0.93 6.43 -7.69
CA THR A 130 0.82 5.10 -8.30
C THR A 130 -0.63 4.69 -8.52
N VAL A 131 -1.44 5.59 -9.11
CA VAL A 131 -2.90 5.43 -9.27
C VAL A 131 -3.26 4.06 -9.85
N ARG A 132 -2.67 3.69 -10.98
CA ARG A 132 -2.90 2.41 -11.68
C ARG A 132 -2.62 1.20 -10.77
N GLN A 133 -1.47 1.22 -10.12
CA GLN A 133 -1.03 0.12 -9.26
C GLN A 133 -1.93 -0.02 -8.03
N MET A 134 -2.29 1.09 -7.37
CA MET A 134 -3.09 1.05 -6.14
C MET A 134 -4.53 0.64 -6.41
N ILE A 135 -5.12 1.00 -7.55
CA ILE A 135 -6.41 0.46 -7.98
C ILE A 135 -6.31 -1.05 -8.17
N GLY A 136 -5.29 -1.51 -8.91
CA GLY A 136 -5.06 -2.94 -9.12
C GLY A 136 -4.86 -3.71 -7.81
N ILE A 137 -4.05 -3.19 -6.88
CA ILE A 137 -3.87 -3.78 -5.54
C ILE A 137 -5.21 -3.84 -4.79
N ALA A 138 -6.00 -2.77 -4.81
CA ALA A 138 -7.28 -2.72 -4.11
C ALA A 138 -8.29 -3.75 -4.64
N ILE A 139 -8.36 -3.91 -5.96
CA ILE A 139 -9.19 -4.96 -6.61
C ILE A 139 -8.68 -6.35 -6.19
N PHE A 140 -7.38 -6.60 -6.32
CA PHE A 140 -6.74 -7.88 -6.00
C PHE A 140 -6.99 -8.30 -4.54
N LEU A 141 -6.79 -7.39 -3.58
CA LEU A 141 -6.96 -7.66 -2.15
C LEU A 141 -8.41 -8.07 -1.80
N ASN A 142 -9.41 -7.51 -2.48
CA ASN A 142 -10.80 -7.93 -2.31
C ASN A 142 -11.08 -9.33 -2.90
N GLY A 143 -10.23 -9.83 -3.78
CA GLY A 143 -10.29 -11.18 -4.34
C GLY A 143 -9.58 -12.28 -3.54
N ILE A 144 -8.84 -11.95 -2.49
CA ILE A 144 -8.04 -12.92 -1.71
C ILE A 144 -8.90 -14.02 -1.10
N ASP A 145 -10.15 -13.77 -0.75
CA ASP A 145 -11.09 -14.77 -0.24
C ASP A 145 -11.21 -15.99 -1.15
N TYR A 146 -11.13 -15.82 -2.45
CA TYR A 146 -11.22 -16.95 -3.38
C TYR A 146 -10.02 -17.89 -3.24
N ALA A 147 -8.82 -17.34 -2.96
CA ALA A 147 -7.66 -18.16 -2.61
C ALA A 147 -7.89 -18.93 -1.31
N PHE A 148 -8.50 -18.29 -0.27
CA PHE A 148 -8.83 -18.97 0.99
C PHE A 148 -9.82 -20.12 0.80
N LYS A 149 -10.86 -19.88 0.01
CA LYS A 149 -11.92 -20.86 -0.29
C LYS A 149 -11.50 -21.92 -1.31
N LYS A 150 -10.21 -21.97 -1.69
CA LYS A 150 -9.66 -22.86 -2.74
C LYS A 150 -10.35 -22.70 -4.10
N LYS A 151 -11.01 -21.57 -4.34
CA LYS A 151 -11.63 -21.24 -5.62
C LYS A 151 -10.59 -20.57 -6.54
N TYR A 152 -9.57 -21.32 -6.92
CA TYR A 152 -8.38 -20.77 -7.58
C TYR A 152 -8.67 -20.15 -8.95
N LEU A 153 -9.68 -20.63 -9.68
CA LEU A 153 -10.09 -20.02 -10.95
C LEU A 153 -10.59 -18.57 -10.73
N TYR A 154 -11.45 -18.36 -9.74
CA TYR A 154 -11.95 -17.00 -9.43
C TYR A 154 -10.83 -16.08 -8.92
N PHE A 155 -9.92 -16.63 -8.11
CA PHE A 155 -8.74 -15.91 -7.66
C PHE A 155 -7.86 -15.49 -8.85
N PHE A 156 -7.62 -16.42 -9.79
CA PHE A 156 -6.88 -16.14 -11.02
C PHE A 156 -7.57 -15.05 -11.86
N LEU A 157 -8.87 -15.18 -12.13
CA LEU A 157 -9.63 -14.22 -12.93
C LEU A 157 -9.60 -12.80 -12.33
N ILE A 158 -9.77 -12.69 -10.99
CA ILE A 158 -9.68 -11.39 -10.31
C ILE A 158 -8.25 -10.84 -10.36
N THR A 159 -7.24 -11.68 -10.22
CA THR A 159 -5.84 -11.24 -10.33
C THR A 159 -5.53 -10.75 -11.74
N VAL A 160 -6.01 -11.45 -12.77
CA VAL A 160 -5.89 -11.00 -14.18
C VAL A 160 -6.63 -9.68 -14.38
N PHE A 161 -7.86 -9.55 -13.89
CA PHE A 161 -8.63 -8.31 -13.99
C PHE A 161 -7.91 -7.14 -13.29
N ALA A 162 -7.38 -7.37 -12.11
CA ALA A 162 -6.59 -6.36 -11.37
C ALA A 162 -5.29 -6.00 -12.12
N ALA A 163 -4.64 -6.97 -12.75
CA ALA A 163 -3.44 -6.78 -13.56
C ALA A 163 -3.69 -5.96 -14.84
N LEU A 164 -4.93 -5.87 -15.32
CA LEU A 164 -5.29 -4.95 -16.40
C LEU A 164 -5.08 -3.47 -16.01
N PHE A 165 -5.04 -3.15 -14.72
CA PHE A 165 -4.70 -1.81 -14.23
C PHE A 165 -3.21 -1.64 -13.98
N HIS A 166 -2.50 -2.72 -13.54
CA HIS A 166 -1.05 -2.69 -13.39
C HIS A 166 -0.45 -4.10 -13.34
N TYR A 167 0.46 -4.42 -14.25
CA TYR A 167 1.01 -5.76 -14.41
C TYR A 167 1.74 -6.33 -13.18
N THR A 168 2.27 -5.47 -12.31
CA THR A 168 2.92 -5.92 -11.06
C THR A 168 2.00 -6.73 -10.16
N ILE A 169 0.69 -6.66 -10.34
CA ILE A 169 -0.30 -7.40 -9.55
C ILE A 169 -0.17 -8.93 -9.76
N PHE A 170 0.37 -9.38 -10.89
CA PHE A 170 0.61 -10.81 -11.13
C PHE A 170 1.47 -11.46 -10.05
N ILE A 171 2.36 -10.72 -9.37
CA ILE A 171 3.14 -11.26 -8.24
C ILE A 171 2.22 -11.70 -7.08
N GLY A 172 1.01 -11.17 -6.99
CA GLY A 172 -0.02 -11.56 -6.04
C GLY A 172 -0.48 -13.02 -6.19
N MET A 173 -0.21 -13.67 -7.34
CA MET A 173 -0.43 -15.10 -7.52
C MET A 173 0.33 -15.95 -6.48
N LEU A 174 1.31 -15.40 -5.80
CA LEU A 174 2.01 -16.06 -4.70
C LEU A 174 1.19 -16.17 -3.40
N TYR A 175 0.08 -15.42 -3.25
CA TYR A 175 -0.70 -15.43 -2.00
C TYR A 175 -1.16 -16.80 -1.51
N PRO A 176 -1.56 -17.78 -2.35
CA PRO A 176 -1.90 -19.12 -1.89
C PRO A 176 -0.76 -19.83 -1.15
N ILE A 177 0.50 -19.53 -1.45
CA ILE A 177 1.69 -20.11 -0.82
C ILE A 177 1.78 -19.69 0.65
N PHE A 178 1.35 -18.48 1.00
CA PHE A 178 1.41 -17.96 2.36
C PHE A 178 0.46 -18.63 3.35
N LYS A 179 -0.42 -19.52 2.88
CA LYS A 179 -1.22 -20.41 3.73
C LYS A 179 -0.41 -21.56 4.33
N ILE A 180 0.77 -21.84 3.77
CA ILE A 180 1.62 -22.93 4.20
C ILE A 180 2.18 -22.62 5.60
N ASN A 181 1.87 -23.50 6.56
CA ASN A 181 2.34 -23.36 7.93
C ASN A 181 3.74 -23.98 8.10
N ARG A 182 4.78 -23.26 7.66
CA ARG A 182 6.18 -23.70 7.79
C ARG A 182 7.03 -22.57 8.39
N LYS A 183 6.99 -22.42 9.72
CA LYS A 183 7.80 -21.43 10.44
C LYS A 183 9.26 -21.37 9.97
N ARG A 184 9.92 -22.54 9.83
CA ARG A 184 11.32 -22.64 9.40
C ARG A 184 11.53 -22.01 8.02
N MET A 185 10.61 -22.21 7.07
CA MET A 185 10.71 -21.65 5.72
C MET A 185 10.72 -20.11 5.77
N TYR A 186 9.79 -19.50 6.50
CA TYR A 186 9.71 -18.03 6.61
C TYR A 186 10.91 -17.45 7.37
N MET A 187 11.40 -18.15 8.39
CA MET A 187 12.61 -17.79 9.11
C MET A 187 13.83 -17.81 8.17
N ILE A 188 13.99 -18.85 7.36
CA ILE A 188 15.09 -18.95 6.39
C ILE A 188 15.01 -17.84 5.34
N ILE A 189 13.82 -17.59 4.77
CA ILE A 189 13.59 -16.52 3.79
C ILE A 189 13.97 -15.17 4.38
N TRP A 190 13.54 -14.89 5.62
CA TRP A 190 13.87 -13.65 6.29
C TRP A 190 15.36 -13.54 6.62
N LEU A 191 15.99 -14.56 7.20
CA LEU A 191 17.43 -14.56 7.51
C LEU A 191 18.27 -14.37 6.26
N ALA A 192 17.93 -15.04 5.14
CA ALA A 192 18.61 -14.90 3.87
C ALA A 192 18.49 -13.48 3.28
N SER A 193 17.47 -12.69 3.68
CA SER A 193 17.28 -11.32 3.23
C SER A 193 18.11 -10.28 4.01
N ILE A 194 18.54 -10.59 5.24
CA ILE A 194 19.25 -9.65 6.13
C ILE A 194 20.54 -9.08 5.52
N PRO A 195 21.43 -9.88 4.87
CA PRO A 195 22.63 -9.33 4.26
C PRO A 195 22.37 -8.23 3.25
N PHE A 196 21.21 -8.27 2.56
CA PHE A 196 20.85 -7.27 1.54
C PHE A 196 20.50 -5.90 2.12
N ILE A 197 20.28 -5.77 3.43
CA ILE A 197 20.12 -4.47 4.08
C ILE A 197 21.41 -3.64 3.92
N VAL A 198 22.56 -4.29 3.92
CA VAL A 198 23.89 -3.64 3.81
C VAL A 198 24.48 -3.77 2.41
N LEU A 199 24.20 -4.88 1.74
CA LEU A 199 24.70 -5.16 0.40
C LEU A 199 23.77 -4.56 -0.66
N PRO A 200 24.22 -3.58 -1.47
CA PRO A 200 23.38 -2.97 -2.49
C PRO A 200 23.14 -3.94 -3.66
N ILE A 201 22.03 -4.67 -3.61
CA ILE A 201 21.66 -5.64 -4.66
C ILE A 201 21.55 -5.00 -6.05
N GLN A 202 21.31 -3.70 -6.10
CA GLN A 202 21.27 -2.92 -7.34
C GLN A 202 22.54 -3.08 -8.17
N ASN A 203 23.72 -3.12 -7.53
CA ASN A 203 25.00 -3.29 -8.22
C ASN A 203 25.14 -4.68 -8.86
N ILE A 204 24.50 -5.68 -8.27
CA ILE A 204 24.45 -7.05 -8.81
C ILE A 204 23.45 -7.09 -9.98
N ILE A 205 22.27 -6.53 -9.79
CA ILE A 205 21.20 -6.50 -10.81
C ILE A 205 21.68 -5.78 -12.07
N ILE A 206 22.32 -4.60 -11.94
CA ILE A 206 22.80 -3.81 -13.08
C ILE A 206 23.80 -4.63 -13.91
N LYS A 207 24.70 -5.40 -13.26
CA LYS A 207 25.69 -6.24 -13.96
C LYS A 207 25.08 -7.44 -14.68
N LEU A 208 23.91 -7.91 -14.23
CA LEU A 208 23.22 -9.09 -14.79
C LEU A 208 22.24 -8.72 -15.91
N ILE A 209 21.89 -7.44 -16.04
CA ILE A 209 20.94 -7.00 -17.06
C ILE A 209 21.69 -6.79 -18.38
N PRO A 210 21.32 -7.51 -19.45
CA PRO A 210 21.91 -7.27 -20.76
C PRO A 210 21.60 -5.84 -21.25
N ALA A 211 22.55 -5.20 -21.91
CA ALA A 211 22.37 -3.86 -22.51
C ALA A 211 21.23 -3.82 -23.52
N SER A 212 20.88 -4.95 -24.13
CA SER A 212 19.76 -5.13 -25.07
C SER A 212 18.38 -5.17 -24.40
N PHE A 213 18.33 -5.19 -23.07
CA PHE A 213 17.05 -5.23 -22.35
C PHE A 213 16.31 -3.89 -22.49
N LYS A 214 15.05 -3.94 -22.91
CA LYS A 214 14.22 -2.75 -23.20
C LYS A 214 14.23 -1.68 -22.11
N TYR A 215 14.44 -2.07 -20.86
CA TYR A 215 14.47 -1.19 -19.69
C TYR A 215 15.87 -1.02 -19.09
N ALA A 216 16.95 -1.36 -19.81
CA ALA A 216 18.33 -1.25 -19.32
C ALA A 216 18.67 0.18 -18.88
N SER A 217 18.23 1.21 -19.65
CA SER A 217 18.39 2.62 -19.32
C SER A 217 17.70 3.05 -18.02
N TYR A 218 16.60 2.37 -17.64
CA TYR A 218 15.91 2.64 -16.39
C TYR A 218 16.76 2.25 -15.17
N PHE A 219 17.53 1.18 -15.26
CA PHE A 219 18.39 0.69 -14.18
C PHE A 219 19.65 1.55 -13.98
N THR A 220 20.04 2.35 -14.98
CA THR A 220 21.12 3.35 -14.87
C THR A 220 20.63 4.75 -14.54
N SER A 221 19.31 4.96 -14.50
CA SER A 221 18.73 6.26 -14.24
C SER A 221 18.85 6.69 -12.76
N PHE A 222 18.80 7.99 -12.51
CA PHE A 222 18.78 8.58 -11.17
C PHE A 222 17.68 7.99 -10.26
N PHE A 223 16.53 7.60 -10.84
CA PHE A 223 15.43 6.98 -10.10
C PHE A 223 15.76 5.60 -9.53
N PHE A 224 16.74 4.91 -10.12
CA PHE A 224 17.17 3.59 -9.68
C PHE A 224 18.30 3.66 -8.64
N THR A 225 19.15 4.67 -8.70
CA THR A 225 20.42 4.73 -7.93
C THR A 225 20.32 5.52 -6.62
N LYS A 226 19.22 6.22 -6.37
CA LYS A 226 19.08 7.05 -5.17
C LYS A 226 18.67 6.23 -3.94
N THR A 227 19.64 5.71 -3.21
CA THR A 227 19.45 5.18 -1.85
C THR A 227 19.46 6.35 -0.85
N SER A 228 18.36 6.57 -0.14
CA SER A 228 18.39 7.47 1.01
C SER A 228 18.70 6.67 2.28
N SER A 229 19.55 7.19 3.15
CA SER A 229 19.78 6.62 4.49
C SER A 229 18.46 6.43 5.28
N ALA A 230 17.47 7.27 5.02
CA ALA A 230 16.11 7.12 5.54
C ALA A 230 15.43 5.80 5.12
N ALA A 231 15.84 5.19 3.99
CA ALA A 231 15.28 3.91 3.56
C ALA A 231 15.65 2.77 4.52
N VAL A 232 16.86 2.78 5.10
CA VAL A 232 17.31 1.77 6.06
C VAL A 232 16.52 1.88 7.37
N PHE A 233 16.25 3.10 7.86
CA PHE A 233 15.44 3.29 9.07
C PHE A 233 14.04 2.70 8.95
N LYS A 234 13.44 2.73 7.76
CA LYS A 234 12.12 2.13 7.50
C LYS A 234 12.11 0.61 7.66
N LEU A 235 13.28 -0.05 7.59
CA LEU A 235 13.40 -1.50 7.73
C LEU A 235 13.56 -1.95 9.18
N ILE A 236 14.04 -1.10 10.09
CA ILE A 236 14.38 -1.49 11.46
C ILE A 236 13.15 -2.06 12.18
N VAL A 237 12.08 -1.27 12.28
CA VAL A 237 10.89 -1.67 13.06
C VAL A 237 10.20 -2.90 12.48
N PRO A 238 9.94 -3.03 11.15
CA PRO A 238 9.40 -4.26 10.59
C PRO A 238 10.27 -5.49 10.87
N ASN A 239 11.60 -5.39 10.78
CA ASN A 239 12.50 -6.51 11.09
C ASN A 239 12.46 -6.90 12.57
N MET A 240 12.38 -5.94 13.52
CA MET A 240 12.16 -6.22 14.93
C MET A 240 10.84 -6.97 15.15
N PHE A 241 9.77 -6.58 14.43
CA PHE A 241 8.49 -7.31 14.48
C PHE A 241 8.60 -8.73 13.95
N VAL A 242 9.40 -8.99 12.91
CA VAL A 242 9.64 -10.36 12.41
C VAL A 242 10.28 -11.23 13.50
N ILE A 243 11.30 -10.74 14.22
CA ILE A 243 11.93 -11.47 15.33
C ILE A 243 10.88 -11.83 16.39
N LEU A 244 10.11 -10.84 16.81
CA LEU A 244 9.08 -11.00 17.84
C LEU A 244 8.00 -12.00 17.40
N ILE A 245 7.53 -11.91 16.17
CA ILE A 245 6.51 -12.80 15.60
C ILE A 245 7.04 -14.23 15.45
N LEU A 246 8.25 -14.41 14.98
CA LEU A 246 8.85 -15.75 14.88
C LEU A 246 8.95 -16.43 16.24
N TYR A 247 9.13 -15.66 17.31
CA TYR A 247 9.10 -16.19 18.68
C TYR A 247 7.68 -16.60 19.10
N TYR A 248 6.66 -15.76 18.81
CA TYR A 248 5.28 -15.96 19.23
C TYR A 248 4.35 -16.54 18.16
N ILE A 249 4.88 -17.14 17.09
CA ILE A 249 4.07 -17.54 15.90
C ILE A 249 2.98 -18.57 16.22
N SER A 250 3.15 -19.37 17.28
CA SER A 250 2.16 -20.34 17.76
C SER A 250 0.85 -19.72 18.26
N VAL A 251 0.87 -18.41 18.61
CA VAL A 251 -0.32 -17.70 19.10
C VAL A 251 -1.32 -17.41 17.96
N PHE A 252 -0.87 -17.48 16.71
CA PHE A 252 -1.70 -17.21 15.53
C PHE A 252 -2.25 -18.54 14.97
N ASP A 253 -3.37 -19.01 15.51
CA ASP A 253 -3.90 -20.35 15.23
C ASP A 253 -4.79 -20.40 13.97
N LYS A 254 -5.51 -19.32 13.68
CA LYS A 254 -6.40 -19.28 12.52
C LYS A 254 -5.61 -19.18 11.21
N THR A 255 -6.03 -19.93 10.19
CA THR A 255 -5.40 -19.92 8.86
C THR A 255 -5.31 -18.50 8.27
N THR A 256 -6.34 -17.67 8.49
CA THR A 256 -6.36 -16.26 8.04
C THR A 256 -5.35 -15.41 8.78
N GLU A 257 -5.20 -15.58 10.10
CA GLU A 257 -4.21 -14.87 10.91
C GLU A 257 -2.80 -15.22 10.45
N ARG A 258 -2.53 -16.51 10.26
CA ARG A 258 -1.22 -17.00 9.78
C ARG A 258 -0.88 -16.48 8.39
N LEU A 259 -1.85 -16.38 7.51
CA LEU A 259 -1.60 -15.81 6.19
C LEU A 259 -1.06 -14.38 6.32
N TRP A 260 -1.73 -13.50 7.09
CA TRP A 260 -1.27 -12.12 7.23
C TRP A 260 0.11 -12.03 7.89
N VAL A 261 0.39 -12.90 8.86
CA VAL A 261 1.73 -13.02 9.47
C VAL A 261 2.77 -13.45 8.43
N ASN A 262 2.49 -14.46 7.64
CA ASN A 262 3.41 -15.00 6.64
C ASN A 262 3.65 -13.99 5.50
N VAL A 263 2.60 -13.31 5.03
CA VAL A 263 2.72 -12.24 4.03
C VAL A 263 3.56 -11.09 4.58
N PHE A 264 3.36 -10.71 5.84
CA PHE A 264 4.17 -9.68 6.49
C PHE A 264 5.66 -10.07 6.55
N ILE A 265 5.99 -11.27 7.04
CA ILE A 265 7.39 -11.75 7.09
C ILE A 265 8.02 -11.73 5.69
N PHE A 266 7.28 -12.22 4.69
CA PHE A 266 7.74 -12.20 3.30
C PHE A 266 7.92 -10.78 2.77
N SER A 267 6.99 -9.86 3.05
CA SER A 267 7.08 -8.47 2.62
C SER A 267 8.29 -7.74 3.22
N VAL A 268 8.62 -8.04 4.49
CA VAL A 268 9.80 -7.50 5.16
C VAL A 268 11.08 -8.08 4.55
N ALA A 269 11.12 -9.39 4.31
CA ALA A 269 12.25 -10.01 3.63
C ALA A 269 12.44 -9.44 2.21
N PHE A 270 11.35 -9.23 1.48
CA PHE A 270 11.39 -8.60 0.16
C PHE A 270 11.84 -7.13 0.25
N ALA A 271 11.38 -6.38 1.27
CA ALA A 271 11.82 -5.00 1.51
C ALA A 271 13.31 -4.90 1.81
N ASN A 272 13.87 -5.85 2.58
CA ASN A 272 15.32 -5.93 2.84
C ASN A 272 16.13 -6.07 1.54
N ILE A 273 15.60 -6.82 0.57
CA ILE A 273 16.24 -7.04 -0.73
C ILE A 273 15.98 -5.83 -1.65
N ALA A 274 14.76 -5.31 -1.63
CA ALA A 274 14.29 -4.30 -2.57
C ALA A 274 14.72 -2.88 -2.21
N HIS A 275 15.22 -2.64 -1.00
CA HIS A 275 15.56 -1.30 -0.56
C HIS A 275 16.61 -0.69 -1.51
N GLY A 276 16.41 0.57 -1.89
CA GLY A 276 17.26 1.24 -2.88
C GLY A 276 16.92 0.94 -4.35
N VAL A 277 15.97 0.03 -4.63
CA VAL A 277 15.53 -0.30 -5.99
C VAL A 277 14.04 0.02 -6.14
N ASN A 278 13.70 1.19 -6.66
CA ASN A 278 12.33 1.68 -6.73
C ASN A 278 11.34 0.70 -7.40
N VAL A 279 11.77 -0.01 -8.45
CA VAL A 279 10.92 -1.01 -9.13
C VAL A 279 10.58 -2.16 -8.21
N LEU A 280 11.56 -2.67 -7.44
CA LEU A 280 11.34 -3.76 -6.49
C LEU A 280 10.50 -3.30 -5.30
N ILE A 281 10.68 -2.06 -4.82
CA ILE A 281 9.83 -1.47 -3.79
C ILE A 281 8.37 -1.44 -4.26
N ARG A 282 8.12 -1.03 -5.49
CA ARG A 282 6.76 -1.02 -6.08
C ARG A 282 6.18 -2.43 -6.20
N LEU A 283 6.98 -3.43 -6.58
CA LEU A 283 6.54 -4.83 -6.57
C LEU A 283 6.13 -5.29 -5.17
N ASN A 284 6.86 -4.86 -4.15
CA ASN A 284 6.57 -5.23 -2.77
C ASN A 284 5.26 -4.63 -2.24
N TYR A 285 4.74 -3.53 -2.80
CA TYR A 285 3.48 -2.94 -2.33
C TYR A 285 2.32 -3.93 -2.30
N VAL A 286 2.29 -4.91 -3.22
CA VAL A 286 1.25 -5.97 -3.25
C VAL A 286 1.23 -6.78 -1.95
N PHE A 287 2.38 -6.97 -1.30
CA PHE A 287 2.52 -7.70 -0.03
C PHE A 287 2.56 -6.76 1.17
N GLN A 288 3.30 -5.66 1.05
CA GLN A 288 3.58 -4.75 2.16
C GLN A 288 2.32 -4.09 2.71
N ILE A 289 1.31 -3.84 1.89
CA ILE A 289 0.04 -3.28 2.35
C ILE A 289 -0.68 -4.17 3.39
N SER A 290 -0.29 -5.44 3.50
CA SER A 290 -0.75 -6.33 4.58
C SER A 290 -0.43 -5.81 5.99
N GLU A 291 0.54 -4.89 6.12
CA GLU A 291 0.90 -4.24 7.38
C GLU A 291 -0.30 -3.60 8.07
N ILE A 292 -1.23 -3.03 7.30
CA ILE A 292 -2.45 -2.40 7.84
C ILE A 292 -3.39 -3.40 8.53
N ILE A 293 -3.31 -4.68 8.18
CA ILE A 293 -4.05 -5.78 8.82
C ILE A 293 -3.21 -6.44 9.91
N PHE A 294 -1.91 -6.58 9.66
CA PHE A 294 -0.97 -7.27 10.53
C PHE A 294 -0.80 -6.60 11.91
N TYR A 295 -0.52 -5.28 11.96
CA TYR A 295 -0.26 -4.61 13.25
C TYR A 295 -1.47 -4.64 14.19
N PRO A 296 -2.72 -4.36 13.77
CA PRO A 296 -3.88 -4.53 14.65
C PRO A 296 -4.06 -5.98 15.11
N LEU A 297 -3.77 -6.96 14.24
CA LEU A 297 -3.83 -8.38 14.58
C LEU A 297 -2.84 -8.72 15.70
N VAL A 298 -1.58 -8.28 15.60
CA VAL A 298 -0.57 -8.48 16.64
C VAL A 298 -1.02 -7.87 17.96
N VAL A 299 -1.45 -6.61 17.95
CA VAL A 299 -1.96 -5.92 19.15
C VAL A 299 -3.13 -6.67 19.78
N SER A 300 -3.98 -7.32 18.98
CA SER A 300 -5.12 -8.09 19.50
C SER A 300 -4.71 -9.32 20.31
N LYS A 301 -3.52 -9.86 20.05
CA LYS A 301 -2.97 -11.06 20.71
C LYS A 301 -2.13 -10.75 21.95
N ILE A 302 -1.82 -9.49 22.22
CA ILE A 302 -1.05 -9.08 23.41
C ILE A 302 -1.92 -9.18 24.66
N GLN A 303 -1.31 -9.54 25.77
CA GLN A 303 -2.00 -9.62 27.06
C GLN A 303 -2.69 -8.32 27.43
N LYS A 304 -3.86 -8.42 28.07
CA LYS A 304 -4.74 -7.29 28.38
C LYS A 304 -4.01 -6.15 29.11
N PHE A 305 -3.08 -6.49 30.02
CA PHE A 305 -2.31 -5.51 30.80
C PHE A 305 -1.30 -4.72 29.95
N GLN A 306 -0.61 -5.39 29.02
CA GLN A 306 0.42 -4.77 28.19
C GLN A 306 -0.15 -4.09 26.94
N LYS A 307 -1.37 -4.49 26.53
CA LYS A 307 -2.01 -4.03 25.30
C LYS A 307 -2.12 -2.51 25.18
N PRO A 308 -2.51 -1.73 26.19
CA PRO A 308 -2.56 -0.27 26.08
C PRO A 308 -1.20 0.34 25.80
N ILE A 309 -0.17 -0.08 26.52
CA ILE A 309 1.19 0.45 26.38
C ILE A 309 1.72 0.20 24.98
N VAL A 310 1.64 -1.04 24.50
CA VAL A 310 2.10 -1.40 23.15
C VAL A 310 1.29 -0.67 22.06
N SER A 311 -0.03 -0.52 22.27
CA SER A 311 -0.88 0.22 21.33
C SER A 311 -0.45 1.68 21.21
N TRP A 312 -0.18 2.36 22.31
CA TRP A 312 0.25 3.76 22.31
C TRP A 312 1.66 3.94 21.74
N LEU A 313 2.60 3.02 22.05
CA LEU A 313 3.95 3.04 21.48
C LEU A 313 3.91 2.87 19.95
N LEU A 314 3.15 1.90 19.46
CA LEU A 314 2.98 1.69 18.02
C LEU A 314 2.31 2.89 17.35
N LEU A 315 1.25 3.40 17.94
CA LEU A 315 0.55 4.57 17.43
C LEU A 315 1.47 5.78 17.36
N GLY A 316 2.21 6.05 18.44
CA GLY A 316 3.22 7.11 18.49
C GLY A 316 4.28 6.95 17.39
N TYR A 317 4.82 5.74 17.22
CA TYR A 317 5.76 5.44 16.15
C TYR A 317 5.19 5.75 14.75
N PHE A 318 3.98 5.28 14.43
CA PHE A 318 3.40 5.49 13.11
C PHE A 318 3.04 6.95 12.85
N VAL A 319 2.60 7.68 13.87
CA VAL A 319 2.34 9.13 13.75
C VAL A 319 3.64 9.90 13.53
N VAL A 320 4.69 9.60 14.27
CA VAL A 320 6.02 10.20 14.08
C VAL A 320 6.56 9.86 12.69
N PHE A 321 6.42 8.60 12.27
CA PHE A 321 6.81 8.16 10.91
C PHE A 321 6.07 8.97 9.83
N TYR A 322 4.77 9.19 9.98
CA TYR A 322 3.98 10.00 9.07
C TYR A 322 4.45 11.46 9.05
N ILE A 323 4.59 12.09 10.22
CA ILE A 323 5.06 13.47 10.33
C ILE A 323 6.41 13.62 9.62
N PHE A 324 7.33 12.72 9.91
CA PHE A 324 8.66 12.76 9.34
C PHE A 324 8.64 12.55 7.82
N THR A 325 7.94 11.54 7.33
CA THR A 325 7.97 11.19 5.90
C THR A 325 7.15 12.15 5.05
N VAL A 326 5.94 12.52 5.48
CA VAL A 326 5.03 13.35 4.67
C VAL A 326 5.30 14.84 4.90
N LEU A 327 5.39 15.28 6.16
CA LEU A 327 5.45 16.71 6.45
C LEU A 327 6.88 17.27 6.38
N VAL A 328 7.88 16.49 6.86
CA VAL A 328 9.28 16.96 6.87
C VAL A 328 10.00 16.62 5.57
N GLN A 329 9.92 15.38 5.10
CA GLN A 329 10.59 14.95 3.87
C GLN A 329 9.80 15.29 2.59
N GLY A 330 8.53 15.70 2.68
CA GLY A 330 7.68 15.97 1.53
C GLY A 330 7.41 14.72 0.67
N ALA A 331 7.41 13.53 1.28
CA ALA A 331 7.19 12.30 0.53
C ALA A 331 5.87 12.36 -0.26
N GLN A 332 5.90 11.83 -1.47
CA GLN A 332 4.79 11.78 -2.41
C GLN A 332 4.38 13.14 -3.01
N GLY A 333 5.04 14.26 -2.69
CA GLY A 333 4.70 15.58 -3.24
C GLY A 333 3.29 16.05 -2.87
N VAL A 334 2.85 15.76 -1.62
CA VAL A 334 1.48 16.06 -1.19
C VAL A 334 1.37 17.35 -0.37
N VAL A 335 2.48 17.96 0.00
CA VAL A 335 2.53 19.22 0.77
C VAL A 335 3.15 20.32 -0.11
N PRO A 336 2.55 21.53 -0.19
CA PRO A 336 1.26 21.96 0.38
C PRO A 336 0.06 21.36 -0.34
N TYR A 337 -1.10 21.24 0.35
CA TYR A 337 -2.33 20.76 -0.27
C TYR A 337 -2.99 21.87 -1.10
N GLN A 338 -3.36 21.54 -2.33
CA GLN A 338 -4.12 22.37 -3.25
C GLN A 338 -5.37 21.62 -3.73
N SER A 339 -6.46 22.33 -3.97
CA SER A 339 -7.75 21.77 -4.38
C SER A 339 -8.32 22.48 -5.59
N VAL A 340 -9.01 21.74 -6.45
CA VAL A 340 -9.78 22.30 -7.58
C VAL A 340 -10.88 23.26 -7.13
N LEU A 341 -11.27 23.26 -5.86
CA LEU A 341 -12.28 24.16 -5.31
C LEU A 341 -11.76 25.60 -5.09
N PHE A 342 -10.46 25.80 -5.13
CA PHE A 342 -9.80 27.10 -4.86
C PHE A 342 -9.06 27.63 -6.10
N LEU A 343 -9.45 27.15 -7.29
CA LEU A 343 -9.03 27.68 -8.59
C LEU A 343 -10.05 28.69 -9.07
#